data_0d9bca65bc20c0081bbffff1ce780747
#
_entry.id   0d9bca65bc20c0081bbffff1ce780747
#
_cell.length_a   1.000
_cell.length_b   1.000
_cell.length_c   1.000
_cell.angle_alpha   90.00
_cell.angle_beta   90.00
_cell.angle_gamma   90.00
#
_symmetry.space_group_name_H-M   'P 1'
#
loop_
_entity.id
_entity.type
_entity.pdbx_description
1 polymer ?
#
loop_
_entity_poly.entity_id
_entity_poly.type
_entity_poly.pdbx_seq_one_letter_code
_entity_poly.pdbx_strand_id
1 'polypeptide(L)'
;ICRYCGGEIKDYGGYKSKMNPHGINVSDVWTDIYPVRHKSSKNREYNELSVKLLDRIITMSTNEGDVVFDPFGGSGTTFAVAQLLNRKWIGSELGNCEIIKQRLLNPEQDRVQLDKVYQEKNHLFTEESKKIRIKNGFWLSEE
;
A
#
# COMPACT_ATOMS: atom_id res chain seq x y z
N ILE A 1 -1.65 4.76 -17.08
CA ILE A 1 -0.40 4.43 -16.39
C ILE A 1 -0.75 3.90 -15.00
N CYS A 2 -0.22 2.74 -14.63
CA CYS A 2 -0.41 2.20 -13.29
C CYS A 2 0.35 3.07 -12.27
N ARG A 3 -0.35 3.59 -11.26
CA ARG A 3 0.28 4.39 -10.19
C ARG A 3 1.35 3.61 -9.39
N TYR A 4 1.26 2.29 -9.37
CA TYR A 4 2.16 1.44 -8.59
C TYR A 4 3.46 1.07 -9.31
N CYS A 5 3.43 0.91 -10.63
CA CYS A 5 4.61 0.46 -11.38
C CYS A 5 4.98 1.38 -12.54
N GLY A 6 4.29 2.50 -12.72
CA GLY A 6 4.51 3.42 -13.84
C GLY A 6 4.26 2.83 -15.24
N GLY A 7 3.93 1.54 -15.32
CA GLY A 7 3.72 0.84 -16.57
C GLY A 7 2.35 1.10 -17.20
N GLU A 8 2.24 0.87 -18.49
CA GLU A 8 0.95 0.92 -19.17
C GLU A 8 0.01 -0.19 -18.72
N ILE A 9 -1.27 0.15 -18.61
CA ILE A 9 -2.30 -0.82 -18.27
C ILE A 9 -2.49 -1.78 -19.46
N LYS A 10 -2.46 -3.07 -19.18
CA LYS A 10 -2.63 -4.09 -20.20
C LYS A 10 -4.02 -4.02 -20.83
N ASP A 11 -4.07 -4.14 -22.14
CA ASP A 11 -5.33 -4.29 -22.87
C ASP A 11 -5.86 -5.73 -22.77
N TYR A 12 -6.80 -5.97 -21.88
CA TYR A 12 -7.49 -7.23 -21.77
C TYR A 12 -8.66 -7.28 -22.77
N GLY A 13 -8.42 -7.90 -23.91
CA GLY A 13 -9.47 -8.16 -24.90
C GLY A 13 -9.90 -6.93 -25.72
N GLY A 14 -9.03 -5.99 -26.02
CA GLY A 14 -9.32 -4.83 -26.85
C GLY A 14 -10.14 -3.75 -26.17
N TYR A 15 -10.19 -3.73 -24.85
CA TYR A 15 -10.94 -2.75 -24.07
C TYR A 15 -10.12 -1.52 -23.65
N LYS A 16 -8.84 -1.45 -24.02
CA LYS A 16 -7.96 -0.31 -23.64
C LYS A 16 -8.56 1.04 -23.99
N SER A 17 -9.22 1.15 -25.15
CA SER A 17 -9.89 2.37 -25.57
C SER A 17 -11.13 2.74 -24.73
N LYS A 18 -11.68 1.79 -23.99
CA LYS A 18 -12.83 1.98 -23.09
C LYS A 18 -12.43 2.12 -21.63
N MET A 19 -11.14 1.93 -21.31
CA MET A 19 -10.64 2.07 -19.95
C MET A 19 -10.45 3.53 -19.59
N ASN A 20 -10.66 3.83 -18.31
CA ASN A 20 -10.37 5.17 -17.79
C ASN A 20 -8.86 5.47 -17.98
N PRO A 21 -8.49 6.59 -18.65
CA PRO A 21 -7.11 6.96 -18.89
C PRO A 21 -6.30 7.16 -17.59
N HIS A 22 -6.98 7.35 -16.47
CA HIS A 22 -6.37 7.51 -15.15
C HIS A 22 -6.13 6.19 -14.41
N GLY A 23 -6.47 5.05 -14.98
CA GLY A 23 -6.21 3.72 -14.43
C GLY A 23 -7.43 2.81 -14.36
N ILE A 24 -7.25 1.61 -13.84
CA ILE A 24 -8.30 0.63 -13.55
C ILE A 24 -8.82 0.84 -12.13
N ASN A 25 -10.12 0.64 -11.95
CA ASN A 25 -10.70 0.59 -10.61
C ASN A 25 -10.09 -0.56 -9.82
N VAL A 26 -9.72 -0.27 -8.60
CA VAL A 26 -9.33 -1.32 -7.65
C VAL A 26 -10.60 -2.09 -7.27
N SER A 27 -10.49 -3.43 -7.18
CA SER A 27 -11.59 -4.24 -6.66
C SER A 27 -12.03 -3.73 -5.28
N ASP A 28 -13.31 -3.75 -5.02
CA ASP A 28 -13.92 -3.45 -3.72
C ASP A 28 -13.68 -4.56 -2.70
N VAL A 29 -13.30 -5.76 -3.15
CA VAL A 29 -12.93 -6.89 -2.30
C VAL A 29 -11.43 -7.14 -2.37
N TRP A 30 -10.73 -6.99 -1.24
CA TRP A 30 -9.28 -7.12 -1.12
C TRP A 30 -8.90 -8.41 -0.40
N THR A 31 -8.87 -9.50 -1.14
CA THR A 31 -8.56 -10.84 -0.62
C THR A 31 -7.09 -11.03 -0.24
N ASP A 32 -6.22 -10.12 -0.65
CA ASP A 32 -4.78 -10.13 -0.38
C ASP A 32 -4.38 -9.35 0.88
N ILE A 33 -5.35 -8.79 1.61
CA ILE A 33 -5.13 -8.07 2.85
C ILE A 33 -5.68 -8.87 4.02
N TYR A 34 -4.79 -9.28 4.91
CA TYR A 34 -5.13 -10.06 6.09
C TYR A 34 -5.09 -9.20 7.36
N PRO A 35 -5.98 -9.44 8.33
CA PRO A 35 -5.91 -8.81 9.65
C PRO A 35 -4.59 -9.13 10.35
N VAL A 36 -4.07 -8.17 11.10
CA VAL A 36 -2.86 -8.37 11.93
C VAL A 36 -3.23 -9.21 13.16
N ARG A 37 -3.13 -10.55 13.05
CA ARG A 37 -3.61 -11.46 14.12
C ARG A 37 -2.52 -11.95 15.07
N HIS A 38 -1.34 -12.31 14.60
CA HIS A 38 -0.35 -13.09 15.37
C HIS A 38 1.11 -12.65 15.15
N LYS A 39 1.39 -11.36 15.06
CA LYS A 39 2.77 -10.89 15.05
C LYS A 39 3.30 -10.82 16.49
N SER A 40 4.54 -11.27 16.72
CA SER A 40 5.23 -11.13 18.00
C SER A 40 5.40 -9.67 18.43
N SER A 41 5.47 -8.77 17.45
CA SER A 41 5.60 -7.33 17.62
C SER A 41 4.28 -6.56 17.62
N LYS A 42 3.13 -7.26 17.56
CA LYS A 42 1.82 -6.60 17.59
C LYS A 42 1.58 -5.95 18.95
N ASN A 43 1.18 -4.68 18.94
CA ASN A 43 0.64 -4.07 20.14
C ASN A 43 -0.76 -4.63 20.43
N ARG A 44 -0.88 -5.45 21.48
CA ARG A 44 -2.12 -6.18 21.80
C ARG A 44 -3.22 -5.30 22.41
N GLU A 45 -2.86 -4.10 22.84
CA GLU A 45 -3.80 -3.15 23.45
C GLU A 45 -4.65 -2.43 22.40
N TYR A 46 -4.22 -2.48 21.12
CA TYR A 46 -4.89 -1.78 20.02
C TYR A 46 -5.21 -2.73 18.87
N ASN A 47 -6.26 -2.41 18.13
CA ASN A 47 -6.58 -3.06 16.87
C ASN A 47 -5.66 -2.51 15.76
N GLU A 48 -4.45 -3.06 15.71
CA GLU A 48 -3.45 -2.63 14.75
C GLU A 48 -3.88 -2.94 13.31
N LEU A 49 -3.88 -1.91 12.46
CA LEU A 49 -4.16 -2.04 11.04
C LEU A 49 -2.91 -2.51 10.27
N SER A 50 -3.14 -3.18 9.14
CA SER A 50 -2.07 -3.63 8.26
C SER A 50 -1.44 -2.45 7.51
N VAL A 51 -0.10 -2.39 7.45
CA VAL A 51 0.65 -1.45 6.62
C VAL A 51 0.21 -1.55 5.15
N LYS A 52 -0.02 -2.75 4.63
CA LYS A 52 -0.51 -2.99 3.26
C LYS A 52 -1.89 -2.37 3.01
N LEU A 53 -2.77 -2.43 4.00
CA LEU A 53 -4.09 -1.80 3.92
C LEU A 53 -3.96 -0.28 3.81
N LEU A 54 -3.17 0.31 4.72
CA LEU A 54 -3.01 1.76 4.78
C LEU A 54 -2.21 2.31 3.61
N ASP A 55 -1.18 1.60 3.13
CA ASP A 55 -0.51 1.94 1.88
C ASP A 55 -1.50 2.07 0.73
N ARG A 56 -2.39 1.08 0.59
CA ARG A 56 -3.40 1.08 -0.48
C ARG A 56 -4.37 2.25 -0.36
N ILE A 57 -4.95 2.44 0.83
CA ILE A 57 -5.94 3.51 1.08
C ILE A 57 -5.30 4.88 0.84
N ILE A 58 -4.16 5.15 1.47
CA ILE A 58 -3.49 6.46 1.40
C ILE A 58 -3.04 6.75 -0.02
N THR A 59 -2.43 5.78 -0.71
CA THR A 59 -1.96 5.98 -2.09
C THR A 59 -3.11 6.20 -3.08
N MET A 60 -4.27 5.58 -2.86
CA MET A 60 -5.44 5.75 -3.72
C MET A 60 -6.13 7.09 -3.52
N SER A 61 -6.13 7.62 -2.30
CA SER A 61 -6.95 8.77 -1.90
C SER A 61 -6.17 10.08 -1.80
N THR A 62 -4.83 10.04 -1.82
CA THR A 62 -3.99 11.22 -1.60
C THR A 62 -2.81 11.28 -2.56
N ASN A 63 -2.24 12.47 -2.73
CA ASN A 63 -0.94 12.69 -3.36
C ASN A 63 0.13 12.97 -2.29
N GLU A 64 1.41 12.96 -2.69
CA GLU A 64 2.50 13.39 -1.80
C GLU A 64 2.29 14.85 -1.35
N GLY A 65 2.56 15.11 -0.09
CA GLY A 65 2.35 16.41 0.55
C GLY A 65 0.93 16.67 1.07
N ASP A 66 -0.06 15.86 0.67
CA ASP A 66 -1.43 15.94 1.19
C ASP A 66 -1.49 15.59 2.69
N VAL A 67 -2.59 15.94 3.33
CA VAL A 67 -2.81 15.69 4.76
C VAL A 67 -3.75 14.50 4.94
N VAL A 68 -3.29 13.51 5.69
CA VAL A 68 -4.09 12.37 6.16
C VAL A 68 -4.60 12.68 7.55
N PHE A 69 -5.91 12.57 7.76
CA PHE A 69 -6.55 12.77 9.06
C PHE A 69 -7.10 11.45 9.60
N ASP A 70 -6.68 11.10 10.83
CA ASP A 70 -7.19 9.92 11.55
C ASP A 70 -7.56 10.32 12.99
N PRO A 71 -8.86 10.42 13.31
CA PRO A 71 -9.32 10.80 14.64
C PRO A 71 -9.18 9.68 15.69
N PHE A 72 -8.81 8.45 15.26
CA PHE A 72 -8.68 7.27 16.12
C PHE A 72 -7.32 6.60 15.92
N GLY A 73 -6.24 7.30 16.27
CA GLY A 73 -4.87 6.94 15.97
C GLY A 73 -4.43 5.54 16.41
N GLY A 74 -4.99 5.03 17.50
CA GLY A 74 -4.70 3.69 18.00
C GLY A 74 -3.21 3.46 18.19
N SER A 75 -2.67 2.46 17.49
CA SER A 75 -1.22 2.17 17.48
C SER A 75 -0.38 3.08 16.58
N GLY A 76 -0.99 4.05 15.89
CA GLY A 76 -0.30 5.01 15.03
C GLY A 76 0.08 4.50 13.65
N THR A 77 -0.46 3.37 13.19
CA THR A 77 -0.10 2.80 11.88
C THR A 77 -0.42 3.76 10.74
N THR A 78 -1.57 4.43 10.80
CA THR A 78 -1.97 5.43 9.79
C THR A 78 -0.94 6.54 9.65
N PHE A 79 -0.47 7.08 10.78
CA PHE A 79 0.50 8.17 10.78
C PHE A 79 1.87 7.72 10.29
N ALA A 80 2.33 6.54 10.72
CA ALA A 80 3.60 5.98 10.28
C ALA A 80 3.62 5.73 8.76
N VAL A 81 2.55 5.14 8.22
CA VAL A 81 2.45 4.89 6.78
C VAL A 81 2.32 6.20 6.00
N ALA A 82 1.52 7.16 6.47
CA ALA A 82 1.42 8.48 5.85
C ALA A 82 2.79 9.18 5.78
N GLN A 83 3.55 9.16 6.89
CA GLN A 83 4.90 9.73 6.95
C GLN A 83 5.87 9.04 5.98
N LEU A 84 5.87 7.70 5.92
CA LEU A 84 6.71 6.93 5.00
C LEU A 84 6.37 7.18 3.53
N LEU A 85 5.13 7.53 3.25
CA LEU A 85 4.64 7.85 1.91
C LEU A 85 4.74 9.36 1.58
N ASN A 86 5.45 10.17 2.35
CA ASN A 86 5.60 11.62 2.18
C ASN A 86 4.26 12.39 2.26
N ARG A 87 3.31 11.90 3.07
CA ARG A 87 2.09 12.65 3.41
C ARG A 87 2.26 13.28 4.78
N LYS A 88 1.64 14.45 4.96
CA LYS A 88 1.44 15.03 6.29
C LYS A 88 0.33 14.27 6.99
N TRP A 89 0.29 14.32 8.31
CA TRP A 89 -0.77 13.67 9.07
C TRP A 89 -1.20 14.52 10.25
N ILE A 90 -2.46 14.38 10.62
CA ILE A 90 -3.07 14.94 11.81
C ILE A 90 -3.96 13.87 12.41
N GLY A 91 -3.99 13.76 13.73
CA GLY A 91 -4.89 12.81 14.37
C GLY A 91 -5.00 13.01 15.85
N SER A 92 -5.86 12.20 16.46
CA SER A 92 -6.08 12.17 17.90
C SER A 92 -6.13 10.72 18.39
N GLU A 93 -5.82 10.52 19.65
CA GLU A 93 -5.95 9.25 20.37
C GLU A 93 -6.28 9.54 21.82
N LEU A 94 -7.28 8.82 22.35
CA LEU A 94 -7.69 8.94 23.76
C LEU A 94 -6.75 8.21 24.70
N GLY A 95 -6.06 7.20 24.20
CA GLY A 95 -5.12 6.39 24.97
C GLY A 95 -3.74 7.01 25.08
N ASN A 96 -2.75 6.16 25.36
CA ASN A 96 -1.37 6.58 25.51
C ASN A 96 -0.71 6.90 24.16
N CYS A 97 -0.55 8.19 23.85
CA CYS A 97 0.10 8.66 22.63
C CYS A 97 1.62 8.35 22.57
N GLU A 98 2.24 7.87 23.65
CA GLU A 98 3.68 7.58 23.66
C GLU A 98 4.01 6.45 22.67
N ILE A 99 3.14 5.48 22.50
CA ILE A 99 3.28 4.39 21.53
C ILE A 99 3.36 4.96 20.11
N ILE A 100 2.48 5.92 19.78
CA ILE A 100 2.47 6.60 18.48
C ILE A 100 3.79 7.35 18.26
N LYS A 101 4.26 8.11 19.25
CA LYS A 101 5.53 8.84 19.17
C LYS A 101 6.70 7.92 18.94
N GLN A 102 6.79 6.83 19.69
CA GLN A 102 7.88 5.85 19.54
C GLN A 102 7.86 5.21 18.16
N ARG A 103 6.68 4.89 17.63
CA ARG A 103 6.53 4.34 16.28
C ARG A 103 7.00 5.32 15.21
N LEU A 104 6.65 6.59 15.34
CA LEU A 104 7.03 7.64 14.40
C LEU A 104 8.52 7.97 14.44
N LEU A 105 9.15 7.88 15.62
CA LEU A 105 10.59 8.06 15.77
C LEU A 105 11.39 6.86 15.25
N ASN A 106 10.81 5.66 15.29
CA ASN A 106 11.46 4.41 14.88
C ASN A 106 10.62 3.66 13.83
N PRO A 107 10.47 4.20 12.61
CA PRO A 107 9.56 3.67 11.59
C PRO A 107 10.11 2.44 10.86
N GLU A 108 11.25 1.88 11.26
CA GLU A 108 11.95 0.82 10.54
C GLU A 108 11.09 -0.45 10.33
N GLN A 109 10.30 -0.82 11.33
CA GLN A 109 9.41 -1.99 11.20
C GLN A 109 8.33 -1.77 10.13
N ASP A 110 7.75 -0.56 10.09
CA ASP A 110 6.75 -0.20 9.09
C ASP A 110 7.38 -0.04 7.71
N ARG A 111 8.60 0.51 7.64
CA ARG A 111 9.39 0.61 6.40
C ARG A 111 9.66 -0.77 5.80
N VAL A 112 10.17 -1.71 6.57
CA VAL A 112 10.42 -3.09 6.11
C VAL A 112 9.14 -3.77 5.62
N GLN A 113 8.00 -3.52 6.29
CA GLN A 113 6.72 -4.06 5.82
C GLN A 113 6.26 -3.39 4.53
N LEU A 114 6.45 -2.08 4.40
CA LEU A 114 6.12 -1.34 3.19
C LEU A 114 6.99 -1.81 2.01
N ASP A 115 8.30 -1.97 2.21
CA ASP A 115 9.23 -2.48 1.20
C ASP A 115 8.82 -3.88 0.71
N LYS A 116 8.40 -4.77 1.60
CA LYS A 116 7.83 -6.07 1.20
C LYS A 116 6.58 -5.92 0.34
N VAL A 117 5.69 -5.01 0.70
CA VAL A 117 4.50 -4.72 -0.12
C VAL A 117 4.89 -4.27 -1.52
N TYR A 118 5.91 -3.41 -1.65
CA TYR A 118 6.40 -2.96 -2.95
C TYR A 118 7.12 -4.07 -3.72
N GLN A 119 7.91 -4.89 -3.06
CA GLN A 119 8.52 -6.08 -3.67
C GLN A 119 7.47 -7.06 -4.19
N GLU A 120 6.42 -7.34 -3.41
CA GLU A 120 5.30 -8.18 -3.84
C GLU A 120 4.55 -7.57 -5.04
N LYS A 121 4.38 -6.27 -5.09
CA LYS A 121 3.75 -5.57 -6.23
C LYS A 121 4.58 -5.70 -7.51
N ASN A 122 5.90 -5.71 -7.41
CA ASN A 122 6.79 -5.91 -8.55
C ASN A 122 6.79 -7.35 -9.08
N HIS A 123 6.32 -8.33 -8.29
CA HIS A 123 6.08 -9.71 -8.73
C HIS A 123 4.70 -9.90 -9.37
N LEU A 124 4.25 -8.94 -10.18
CA LEU A 124 2.98 -9.04 -10.93
C LEU A 124 2.91 -10.27 -11.84
N PHE A 125 4.05 -10.91 -12.10
CA PHE A 125 4.13 -12.07 -12.97
C PHE A 125 5.00 -13.16 -12.34
N THR A 126 4.45 -14.37 -12.27
CA THR A 126 5.25 -15.57 -12.03
C THR A 126 6.26 -15.75 -13.19
N GLU A 127 7.33 -16.50 -12.98
CA GLU A 127 8.33 -16.76 -14.02
C GLU A 127 7.70 -17.38 -15.28
N GLU A 128 6.69 -18.23 -15.13
CA GLU A 128 5.93 -18.79 -16.24
C GLU A 128 5.15 -17.71 -17.01
N SER A 129 4.47 -16.83 -16.27
CA SER A 129 3.77 -15.69 -16.86
C SER A 129 4.74 -14.73 -17.58
N LYS A 130 5.92 -14.49 -17.03
CA LYS A 130 6.97 -13.70 -17.70
C LYS A 130 7.37 -14.33 -19.05
N LYS A 131 7.66 -15.64 -19.09
CA LYS A 131 8.01 -16.36 -20.34
C LYS A 131 6.92 -16.24 -21.40
N ILE A 132 5.65 -16.42 -21.00
CA ILE A 132 4.52 -16.28 -21.94
C ILE A 132 4.41 -14.84 -22.45
N ARG A 133 4.64 -13.86 -21.61
CA ARG A 133 4.59 -12.44 -21.99
C ARG A 133 5.71 -12.07 -22.95
N ILE A 134 6.94 -12.54 -22.71
CA ILE A 134 8.08 -12.36 -23.62
C ILE A 134 7.73 -12.96 -25.00
N LYS A 135 7.25 -14.21 -25.02
CA LYS A 135 6.86 -14.90 -26.26
C LYS A 135 5.82 -14.13 -27.07
N ASN A 136 4.91 -13.44 -26.41
CA ASN A 136 3.81 -12.70 -27.03
C ASN A 136 4.12 -11.21 -27.24
N GLY A 137 5.35 -10.75 -26.98
CA GLY A 137 5.73 -9.35 -27.11
C GLY A 137 5.01 -8.41 -26.14
N PHE A 138 4.53 -8.91 -24.98
CA PHE A 138 3.88 -8.10 -23.99
C PHE A 138 4.87 -7.45 -23.04
N TRP A 139 4.54 -6.27 -22.58
CA TRP A 139 5.36 -5.53 -21.62
C TRP A 139 5.69 -6.35 -20.36
N LEU A 140 6.91 -6.21 -19.88
CA LEU A 140 7.41 -6.70 -18.60
C LEU A 140 7.74 -5.48 -17.73
N SER A 141 7.56 -5.59 -16.40
CA SER A 141 8.13 -4.60 -15.49
C SER A 141 9.66 -4.63 -15.63
N GLU A 142 10.26 -3.49 -15.85
CA GLU A 142 11.70 -3.35 -15.69
C GLU A 142 12.05 -3.61 -14.21
N GLU A 143 13.09 -4.42 -13.99
CA GLU A 143 13.61 -4.71 -12.65
C GLU A 143 14.28 -3.50 -12.04
#